data_3cb039736d375e903345a678a9f4063f
#
_entry.id   3cb039736d375e903345a678a9f4063f
#
_cell.length_a   1.000
_cell.length_b   1.000
_cell.length_c   1.000
_cell.angle_alpha   90.00
_cell.angle_beta   90.00
_cell.angle_gamma   90.00
#
_symmetry.space_group_name_H-M   'P 1'
#
loop_
_entity.id
_entity.type
_entity.pdbx_description
1 polymer ?
#
loop_
_entity_poly.entity_id
_entity_poly.type
_entity_poly.pdbx_seq_one_letter_code
_entity_poly.pdbx_strand_id
1 'polypeptide(L)'
;FLLSLYATSLEHMKSNGVQSLFEKIENPLAAVLAEMEKAGIATDQKRWEAVCHELKVRERKLLSLIYEAAGEEFNVNSPKQLGVILFEKMGMPAGKKTKNGYSTAADVLEMLAKSYPFVKDILEYRTISKLISTYLEALPLLIRPETGRIHTSFNQTVTATGRVSSSDP
;
A
#
# COMPACT_ATOMS: atom_id res chain seq x y z
N PHE A 1 -39.94 10.66 8.48
CA PHE A 1 -38.89 9.63 8.49
C PHE A 1 -37.53 10.18 8.96
N LEU A 2 -36.94 11.21 8.31
CA LEU A 2 -35.61 11.74 8.67
C LEU A 2 -35.53 12.31 10.09
N LEU A 3 -36.57 13.08 10.51
CA LEU A 3 -36.62 13.64 11.87
C LEU A 3 -36.76 12.55 12.94
N SER A 4 -37.55 11.51 12.67
CA SER A 4 -37.68 10.35 13.56
C SER A 4 -36.35 9.58 13.67
N LEU A 5 -35.68 9.33 12.56
CA LEU A 5 -34.37 8.69 12.53
C LEU A 5 -33.35 9.49 13.31
N TYR A 6 -33.31 10.80 13.13
CA TYR A 6 -32.42 11.71 13.88
C TYR A 6 -32.64 11.64 15.39
N ALA A 7 -33.87 11.71 15.84
CA ALA A 7 -34.22 11.63 17.27
C ALA A 7 -33.73 10.28 17.88
N THR A 8 -34.07 9.17 17.21
CA THR A 8 -33.63 7.83 17.66
C THR A 8 -32.11 7.71 17.68
N SER A 9 -31.42 8.25 16.68
CA SER A 9 -29.95 8.23 16.63
C SER A 9 -29.32 9.03 17.78
N LEU A 10 -29.90 10.18 18.15
CA LEU A 10 -29.45 10.96 19.31
C LEU A 10 -29.62 10.22 20.61
N GLU A 11 -30.75 9.52 20.82
CA GLU A 11 -30.96 8.70 22.00
C GLU A 11 -29.95 7.56 22.09
N HIS A 12 -29.67 6.88 20.99
CA HIS A 12 -28.64 5.83 20.92
C HIS A 12 -27.25 6.39 21.21
N MET A 13 -26.88 7.55 20.69
CA MET A 13 -25.60 8.16 20.97
C MET A 13 -25.45 8.54 22.46
N LYS A 14 -26.52 9.03 23.09
CA LYS A 14 -26.55 9.30 24.54
C LYS A 14 -26.38 8.04 25.36
N SER A 15 -27.14 7.00 25.07
CA SER A 15 -27.09 5.73 25.80
C SER A 15 -25.75 5.03 25.69
N ASN A 16 -25.04 5.19 24.57
CA ASN A 16 -23.70 4.64 24.34
C ASN A 16 -22.55 5.58 24.76
N GLY A 17 -22.84 6.77 25.29
CA GLY A 17 -21.84 7.73 25.76
C GLY A 17 -20.99 8.39 24.66
N VAL A 18 -21.41 8.29 23.39
CA VAL A 18 -20.64 8.81 22.23
C VAL A 18 -21.15 10.14 21.68
N GLN A 19 -22.20 10.74 22.29
CA GLN A 19 -22.76 12.01 21.82
C GLN A 19 -21.73 13.13 21.79
N SER A 20 -20.93 13.29 22.85
CA SER A 20 -19.90 14.33 22.92
C SER A 20 -18.82 14.16 21.85
N LEU A 21 -18.44 12.92 21.52
CA LEU A 21 -17.52 12.60 20.43
C LEU A 21 -18.11 13.04 19.09
N PHE A 22 -19.37 12.69 18.84
CA PHE A 22 -20.06 13.07 17.61
C PHE A 22 -20.15 14.59 17.45
N GLU A 23 -20.63 15.30 18.47
CA GLU A 23 -20.86 16.75 18.39
C GLU A 23 -19.56 17.57 18.30
N LYS A 24 -18.49 17.15 19.02
CA LYS A 24 -17.26 17.93 19.11
C LYS A 24 -16.19 17.53 18.10
N ILE A 25 -16.23 16.32 17.58
CA ILE A 25 -15.19 15.79 16.68
C ILE A 25 -15.80 15.35 15.36
N GLU A 26 -16.65 14.33 15.32
CA GLU A 26 -17.04 13.67 14.07
C GLU A 26 -17.87 14.61 13.14
N ASN A 27 -18.82 15.33 13.70
CA ASN A 27 -19.66 16.22 12.91
C ASN A 27 -18.87 17.45 12.38
N PRO A 28 -18.07 18.18 13.15
CA PRO A 28 -17.19 19.22 12.63
C PRO A 28 -16.14 18.70 11.63
N LEU A 29 -15.59 17.49 11.85
CA LEU A 29 -14.61 16.89 10.97
C LEU A 29 -15.17 16.64 9.56
N ALA A 30 -16.44 16.28 9.43
CA ALA A 30 -17.08 16.05 8.13
C ALA A 30 -16.95 17.26 7.19
N ALA A 31 -17.12 18.48 7.71
CA ALA A 31 -16.95 19.70 6.93
C ALA A 31 -15.49 19.91 6.48
N VAL A 32 -14.53 19.61 7.36
CA VAL A 32 -13.09 19.71 7.04
C VAL A 32 -12.73 18.72 5.95
N LEU A 33 -13.18 17.47 6.07
CA LEU A 33 -12.90 16.43 5.09
C LEU A 33 -13.52 16.77 3.72
N ALA A 34 -14.72 17.31 3.69
CA ALA A 34 -15.36 17.77 2.45
C ALA A 34 -14.56 18.87 1.73
N GLU A 35 -14.00 19.85 2.48
CA GLU A 35 -13.13 20.86 1.90
C GLU A 35 -11.78 20.27 1.44
N MET A 36 -11.22 19.27 2.15
CA MET A 36 -10.02 18.57 1.72
C MET A 36 -10.26 17.78 0.42
N GLU A 37 -11.37 17.07 0.30
CA GLU A 37 -11.77 16.35 -0.92
C GLU A 37 -11.91 17.29 -2.11
N LYS A 38 -12.56 18.44 -1.88
CA LYS A 38 -12.74 19.49 -2.89
C LYS A 38 -11.43 20.14 -3.29
N ALA A 39 -10.54 20.43 -2.34
CA ALA A 39 -9.24 21.02 -2.60
C ALA A 39 -8.32 20.06 -3.38
N GLY A 40 -8.32 18.78 -3.05
CA GLY A 40 -7.42 17.78 -3.62
C GLY A 40 -5.94 18.05 -3.33
N ILE A 41 -5.07 17.16 -3.82
CA ILE A 41 -3.62 17.20 -3.62
C ILE A 41 -2.92 17.55 -4.92
N ALA A 42 -2.12 18.62 -4.91
CA ALA A 42 -1.29 18.99 -6.04
C ALA A 42 -0.07 18.05 -6.15
N THR A 43 0.30 17.69 -7.37
CA THR A 43 1.46 16.84 -7.65
C THR A 43 2.46 17.58 -8.54
N ASP A 44 3.75 17.39 -8.28
CA ASP A 44 4.83 17.82 -9.17
C ASP A 44 5.11 16.71 -10.18
N GLN A 45 4.47 16.78 -11.34
CA GLN A 45 4.57 15.77 -12.39
C GLN A 45 6.01 15.56 -12.88
N LYS A 46 6.80 16.64 -13.02
CA LYS A 46 8.19 16.54 -13.48
C LYS A 46 9.05 15.75 -12.51
N ARG A 47 8.91 16.06 -11.21
CA ARG A 47 9.61 15.33 -10.16
C ARG A 47 9.15 13.88 -10.07
N TRP A 48 7.86 13.64 -10.27
CA TRP A 48 7.28 12.31 -10.28
C TRP A 48 7.86 11.43 -11.40
N GLU A 49 7.90 11.96 -12.61
CA GLU A 49 8.49 11.28 -13.78
C GLU A 49 9.98 10.99 -13.56
N ALA A 50 10.74 11.95 -13.02
CA ALA A 50 12.15 11.77 -12.72
C ALA A 50 12.40 10.64 -11.70
N VAL A 51 11.65 10.61 -10.60
CA VAL A 51 11.74 9.56 -9.58
C VAL A 51 11.31 8.20 -10.16
N CYS A 52 10.24 8.16 -10.95
CA CYS A 52 9.78 6.94 -11.60
C CYS A 52 10.86 6.37 -12.54
N HIS A 53 11.50 7.24 -13.33
CA HIS A 53 12.59 6.83 -14.23
C HIS A 53 13.78 6.26 -13.44
N GLU A 54 14.23 6.95 -12.39
CA GLU A 54 15.35 6.51 -11.55
C GLU A 54 15.07 5.13 -10.93
N LEU A 55 13.88 4.94 -10.35
CA LEU A 55 13.50 3.67 -9.74
C LEU A 55 13.36 2.55 -10.77
N LYS A 56 12.85 2.82 -11.97
CA LYS A 56 12.81 1.82 -13.06
C LYS A 56 14.20 1.39 -13.54
N VAL A 57 15.17 2.30 -13.55
CA VAL A 57 16.57 1.95 -13.86
C VAL A 57 17.14 1.06 -12.74
N ARG A 58 16.89 1.40 -11.49
CA ARG A 58 17.33 0.61 -10.34
C ARG A 58 16.66 -0.78 -10.31
N GLU A 59 15.36 -0.86 -10.56
CA GLU A 59 14.59 -2.10 -10.63
C GLU A 59 15.18 -3.07 -11.67
N ARG A 60 15.45 -2.57 -12.89
CA ARG A 60 16.05 -3.38 -13.95
C ARG A 60 17.44 -3.90 -13.59
N LYS A 61 18.26 -3.07 -12.93
CA LYS A 61 19.59 -3.48 -12.46
C LYS A 61 19.48 -4.59 -11.41
N LEU A 62 18.59 -4.45 -10.44
CA LEU A 62 18.36 -5.47 -9.41
C LEU A 62 17.85 -6.76 -10.04
N LEU A 63 16.93 -6.69 -10.99
CA LEU A 63 16.39 -7.86 -11.67
C LEU A 63 17.49 -8.64 -12.41
N SER A 64 18.40 -7.95 -13.08
CA SER A 64 19.55 -8.58 -13.74
C SER A 64 20.46 -9.30 -12.75
N LEU A 65 20.79 -8.67 -11.60
CA LEU A 65 21.60 -9.28 -10.55
C LEU A 65 20.91 -10.52 -9.93
N ILE A 66 19.59 -10.45 -9.75
CA ILE A 66 18.80 -11.57 -9.21
C ILE A 66 18.80 -12.74 -10.19
N TYR A 67 18.63 -12.51 -11.48
CA TYR A 67 18.65 -13.56 -12.50
C TYR A 67 20.03 -14.17 -12.67
N GLU A 68 21.09 -13.35 -12.62
CA GLU A 68 22.46 -13.84 -12.64
C GLU A 68 22.74 -14.76 -11.44
N ALA A 69 22.34 -14.37 -10.24
CA ALA A 69 22.50 -15.17 -9.02
C ALA A 69 21.67 -16.44 -9.02
N ALA A 70 20.46 -16.40 -9.60
CA ALA A 70 19.56 -17.56 -9.70
C ALA A 70 19.92 -18.51 -10.84
N GLY A 71 20.66 -18.04 -11.86
CA GLY A 71 21.00 -18.79 -13.07
C GLY A 71 19.84 -18.92 -14.08
N GLU A 72 18.71 -18.26 -13.84
CA GLU A 72 17.53 -18.29 -14.72
C GLU A 72 16.62 -17.09 -14.48
N GLU A 73 15.76 -16.80 -15.46
CA GLU A 73 14.71 -15.80 -15.36
C GLU A 73 13.45 -16.38 -14.70
N PHE A 74 12.83 -15.62 -13.80
CA PHE A 74 11.59 -15.99 -13.12
C PHE A 74 10.86 -14.74 -12.60
N ASN A 75 9.59 -14.88 -12.23
CA ASN A 75 8.84 -13.78 -11.64
C ASN A 75 9.21 -13.63 -10.14
N VAL A 76 10.08 -12.66 -9.83
CA VAL A 76 10.54 -12.35 -8.45
C VAL A 76 9.39 -11.95 -7.52
N ASN A 77 8.30 -11.36 -8.07
CA ASN A 77 7.10 -11.01 -7.31
C ASN A 77 6.16 -12.20 -7.07
N SER A 78 6.39 -13.36 -7.69
CA SER A 78 5.62 -14.58 -7.46
C SER A 78 6.18 -15.34 -6.25
N PRO A 79 5.44 -15.45 -5.12
CA PRO A 79 5.91 -16.21 -3.95
C PRO A 79 6.21 -17.67 -4.29
N LYS A 80 5.44 -18.27 -5.20
CA LYS A 80 5.61 -19.65 -5.61
C LYS A 80 6.92 -19.85 -6.38
N GLN A 81 7.19 -19.03 -7.40
CA GLN A 81 8.41 -19.15 -8.20
C GLN A 81 9.65 -18.82 -7.37
N LEU A 82 9.61 -17.73 -6.60
CA LEU A 82 10.72 -17.37 -5.72
C LEU A 82 11.00 -18.47 -4.67
N GLY A 83 9.95 -19.08 -4.11
CA GLY A 83 10.12 -20.18 -3.17
C GLY A 83 10.83 -21.40 -3.78
N VAL A 84 10.51 -21.77 -5.03
CA VAL A 84 11.21 -22.84 -5.75
C VAL A 84 12.69 -22.48 -5.96
N ILE A 85 12.97 -21.27 -6.41
CA ILE A 85 14.37 -20.81 -6.63
C ILE A 85 15.18 -20.88 -5.34
N LEU A 86 14.70 -20.23 -4.27
CA LEU A 86 15.46 -20.13 -3.02
C LEU A 86 15.63 -21.47 -2.31
N PHE A 87 14.56 -22.22 -2.17
CA PHE A 87 14.52 -23.38 -1.28
C PHE A 87 14.77 -24.73 -1.98
N GLU A 88 14.36 -24.87 -3.24
CA GLU A 88 14.53 -26.13 -3.97
C GLU A 88 15.80 -26.11 -4.85
N LYS A 89 16.04 -25.01 -5.59
CA LYS A 89 17.21 -24.94 -6.50
C LYS A 89 18.48 -24.47 -5.81
N MET A 90 18.40 -23.43 -5.00
CA MET A 90 19.55 -22.89 -4.29
C MET A 90 19.80 -23.55 -2.92
N GLY A 91 18.90 -24.43 -2.45
CA GLY A 91 19.07 -25.20 -1.22
C GLY A 91 19.11 -24.39 0.05
N MET A 92 18.51 -23.18 0.07
CA MET A 92 18.48 -22.37 1.28
C MET A 92 17.62 -22.99 2.38
N PRO A 93 17.92 -22.72 3.66
CA PRO A 93 17.12 -23.25 4.75
C PRO A 93 15.69 -22.68 4.66
N ALA A 94 14.73 -23.59 4.45
CA ALA A 94 13.32 -23.24 4.37
C ALA A 94 12.69 -23.19 5.76
N GLY A 95 11.88 -22.19 6.01
CA GLY A 95 10.93 -22.17 7.12
C GLY A 95 9.79 -23.18 6.94
N LYS A 96 8.74 -23.07 7.74
CA LYS A 96 7.56 -23.96 7.62
C LYS A 96 6.93 -23.86 6.23
N LYS A 97 6.74 -25.01 5.59
CA LYS A 97 6.00 -25.13 4.33
C LYS A 97 4.51 -24.82 4.61
N THR A 98 3.94 -23.87 3.90
CA THR A 98 2.51 -23.54 3.98
C THR A 98 1.71 -24.40 3.02
N LYS A 99 0.37 -24.36 3.08
CA LYS A 99 -0.50 -25.06 2.11
C LYS A 99 -0.20 -24.65 0.65
N ASN A 100 0.31 -23.43 0.44
CA ASN A 100 0.59 -22.86 -0.88
C ASN A 100 2.09 -22.91 -1.26
N GLY A 101 2.92 -23.66 -0.54
CA GLY A 101 4.36 -23.76 -0.75
C GLY A 101 5.19 -23.07 0.34
N TYR A 102 6.38 -22.61 -0.01
CA TYR A 102 7.28 -21.94 0.91
C TYR A 102 6.87 -20.48 1.16
N SER A 103 6.99 -20.02 2.41
CA SER A 103 6.80 -18.60 2.71
C SER A 103 7.99 -17.79 2.18
N THR A 104 7.70 -16.76 1.42
CA THR A 104 8.65 -15.73 0.97
C THR A 104 8.23 -14.34 1.48
N ALA A 105 7.63 -14.31 2.68
CA ALA A 105 7.27 -13.07 3.36
C ALA A 105 8.52 -12.28 3.77
N ALA A 106 8.37 -10.98 4.00
CA ALA A 106 9.49 -10.08 4.25
C ALA A 106 10.37 -10.52 5.42
N ASP A 107 9.76 -10.94 6.52
CA ASP A 107 10.45 -11.45 7.71
C ASP A 107 11.33 -12.67 7.42
N VAL A 108 10.85 -13.60 6.60
CA VAL A 108 11.62 -14.78 6.17
C VAL A 108 12.80 -14.38 5.30
N LEU A 109 12.58 -13.48 4.33
CA LEU A 109 13.64 -12.99 3.45
C LEU A 109 14.68 -12.16 4.22
N GLU A 110 14.27 -11.34 5.18
CA GLU A 110 15.18 -10.58 6.05
C GLU A 110 16.08 -11.48 6.88
N MET A 111 15.57 -12.61 7.37
CA MET A 111 16.39 -13.62 8.05
C MET A 111 17.41 -14.24 7.11
N LEU A 112 17.00 -14.63 5.90
CA LEU A 112 17.89 -15.19 4.88
C LEU A 112 18.96 -14.19 4.41
N ALA A 113 18.60 -12.92 4.30
CA ALA A 113 19.50 -11.85 3.86
C ALA A 113 20.74 -11.65 4.79
N LYS A 114 20.69 -12.16 6.03
CA LYS A 114 21.84 -12.15 6.94
C LYS A 114 22.95 -13.09 6.48
N SER A 115 22.59 -14.21 5.87
CA SER A 115 23.54 -15.24 5.40
C SER A 115 23.73 -15.26 3.89
N TYR A 116 22.75 -14.73 3.15
CA TYR A 116 22.71 -14.73 1.68
C TYR A 116 22.54 -13.30 1.15
N PRO A 117 23.63 -12.57 0.87
CA PRO A 117 23.58 -11.15 0.52
C PRO A 117 22.64 -10.81 -0.64
N PHE A 118 22.55 -11.67 -1.68
CA PHE A 118 21.69 -11.43 -2.83
C PHE A 118 20.18 -11.40 -2.49
N VAL A 119 19.76 -11.97 -1.35
CA VAL A 119 18.39 -11.87 -0.87
C VAL A 119 18.02 -10.43 -0.53
N LYS A 120 19.02 -9.56 -0.22
CA LYS A 120 18.79 -8.12 -0.06
C LYS A 120 18.33 -7.48 -1.36
N ASP A 121 18.89 -7.92 -2.49
CA ASP A 121 18.49 -7.41 -3.80
C ASP A 121 17.04 -7.80 -4.13
N ILE A 122 16.59 -8.98 -3.71
CA ILE A 122 15.18 -9.41 -3.82
C ILE A 122 14.25 -8.53 -2.97
N LEU A 123 14.62 -8.22 -1.73
CA LEU A 123 13.83 -7.35 -0.85
C LEU A 123 13.74 -5.93 -1.42
N GLU A 124 14.86 -5.39 -1.88
CA GLU A 124 14.91 -4.07 -2.52
C GLU A 124 14.08 -4.05 -3.81
N TYR A 125 14.24 -5.05 -4.68
CA TYR A 125 13.47 -5.20 -5.90
C TYR A 125 11.96 -5.19 -5.62
N ARG A 126 11.49 -6.01 -4.68
CA ARG A 126 10.06 -6.07 -4.33
C ARG A 126 9.53 -4.76 -3.79
N THR A 127 10.34 -4.06 -2.99
CA THR A 127 9.97 -2.74 -2.47
C THR A 127 9.82 -1.73 -3.61
N ILE A 128 10.81 -1.65 -4.50
CA ILE A 128 10.80 -0.74 -5.64
C ILE A 128 9.68 -1.10 -6.62
N SER A 129 9.51 -2.37 -6.97
CA SER A 129 8.47 -2.83 -7.88
C SER A 129 7.06 -2.49 -7.36
N LYS A 130 6.83 -2.65 -6.05
CA LYS A 130 5.58 -2.24 -5.41
C LYS A 130 5.39 -0.71 -5.45
N LEU A 131 6.43 0.07 -5.16
CA LEU A 131 6.35 1.54 -5.24
C LEU A 131 6.02 2.02 -6.66
N ILE A 132 6.66 1.44 -7.67
CA ILE A 132 6.40 1.77 -9.06
C ILE A 132 4.95 1.43 -9.42
N SER A 133 4.54 0.18 -9.26
CA SER A 133 3.23 -0.30 -9.72
C SER A 133 2.06 0.31 -8.95
N THR A 134 2.18 0.41 -7.62
CA THR A 134 1.06 0.86 -6.77
C THR A 134 0.91 2.38 -6.72
N TYR A 135 2.03 3.11 -6.81
CA TYR A 135 2.00 4.56 -6.62
C TYR A 135 2.47 5.34 -7.85
N LEU A 136 3.66 5.04 -8.38
CA LEU A 136 4.25 5.90 -9.40
C LEU A 136 3.59 5.77 -10.78
N GLU A 137 3.02 4.63 -11.10
CA GLU A 137 2.29 4.43 -12.35
C GLU A 137 0.77 4.62 -12.19
N ALA A 138 0.22 4.28 -11.03
CA ALA A 138 -1.22 4.34 -10.80
C ALA A 138 -1.72 5.75 -10.46
N LEU A 139 -1.07 6.45 -9.51
CA LEU A 139 -1.57 7.74 -9.03
C LEU A 139 -1.60 8.86 -10.09
N PRO A 140 -0.65 8.97 -11.05
CA PRO A 140 -0.75 9.98 -12.09
C PRO A 140 -2.00 9.86 -12.96
N LEU A 141 -2.54 8.65 -13.11
CA LEU A 141 -3.76 8.39 -13.88
C LEU A 141 -5.02 8.96 -13.21
N LEU A 142 -4.93 9.28 -11.92
CA LEU A 142 -6.02 9.81 -11.10
C LEU A 142 -6.01 11.33 -10.99
N ILE A 143 -5.04 11.99 -11.65
CA ILE A 143 -5.01 13.45 -11.72
C ILE A 143 -6.17 13.93 -12.59
N ARG A 144 -7.07 14.72 -12.00
CA ARG A 144 -8.19 15.31 -12.74
C ARG A 144 -7.69 16.44 -13.64
N PRO A 145 -7.98 16.39 -14.95
CA PRO A 145 -7.50 17.42 -15.90
C PRO A 145 -7.98 18.83 -15.53
N GLU A 146 -9.19 18.96 -14.97
CA GLU A 146 -9.82 20.23 -14.65
C GLU A 146 -9.13 20.97 -13.51
N THR A 147 -8.54 20.22 -12.55
CA THR A 147 -7.90 20.80 -11.36
C THR A 147 -6.39 20.63 -11.33
N GLY A 148 -5.85 19.69 -12.12
CA GLY A 148 -4.46 19.26 -12.07
C GLY A 148 -4.10 18.58 -10.74
N ARG A 149 -5.11 18.06 -10.01
CA ARG A 149 -4.97 17.51 -8.66
C ARG A 149 -5.57 16.12 -8.56
N ILE A 150 -5.12 15.37 -7.56
CA ILE A 150 -5.72 14.10 -7.16
C ILE A 150 -6.75 14.41 -6.07
N HIS A 151 -7.96 13.86 -6.24
CA HIS A 151 -9.06 13.99 -5.28
C HIS A 151 -9.43 12.62 -4.76
N THR A 152 -9.31 12.43 -3.46
CA THR A 152 -9.70 11.20 -2.75
C THR A 152 -11.05 11.39 -2.07
N SER A 153 -11.68 10.32 -1.63
CA SER A 153 -12.84 10.34 -0.74
C SER A 153 -12.42 9.88 0.65
N PHE A 154 -12.80 10.62 1.69
CA PHE A 154 -12.51 10.27 3.07
C PHE A 154 -13.68 9.58 3.76
N ASN A 155 -13.42 8.48 4.45
CA ASN A 155 -14.42 7.70 5.17
C ASN A 155 -14.13 7.75 6.67
N GLN A 156 -15.09 8.27 7.48
CA GLN A 156 -14.96 8.38 8.92
C GLN A 156 -15.36 7.09 9.67
N THR A 157 -16.18 6.21 9.07
CA THR A 157 -16.85 5.11 9.75
C THR A 157 -16.37 3.71 9.37
N VAL A 158 -15.34 3.59 8.51
CA VAL A 158 -14.91 2.29 7.97
C VAL A 158 -13.98 1.54 8.92
N THR A 159 -13.11 2.26 9.65
CA THR A 159 -12.11 1.61 10.51
C THR A 159 -12.60 1.44 11.94
N ALA A 160 -12.40 0.26 12.51
CA ALA A 160 -12.75 -0.02 13.92
C ALA A 160 -11.86 0.76 14.91
N THR A 161 -10.75 1.32 14.47
CA THR A 161 -9.77 2.04 15.31
C THR A 161 -10.04 3.54 15.41
N GLY A 162 -11.10 4.06 14.76
CA GLY A 162 -11.40 5.51 14.70
C GLY A 162 -10.48 6.30 13.77
N ARG A 163 -9.66 5.63 12.94
CA ARG A 163 -8.89 6.32 11.89
C ARG A 163 -9.76 6.63 10.70
N VAL A 164 -9.56 7.79 10.10
CA VAL A 164 -10.11 8.09 8.77
C VAL A 164 -9.40 7.20 7.75
N SER A 165 -10.17 6.61 6.84
CA SER A 165 -9.63 5.90 5.67
C SER A 165 -9.89 6.71 4.41
N SER A 166 -9.11 6.47 3.36
CA SER A 166 -9.33 7.07 2.04
C SER A 166 -9.64 6.00 1.01
N SER A 167 -10.43 6.39 0.02
CA SER A 167 -10.73 5.61 -1.17
C SER A 167 -10.75 6.52 -2.40
N ASP A 168 -10.57 5.91 -3.59
CA ASP A 168 -10.63 6.62 -4.88
C ASP A 168 -9.75 7.90 -4.95
N PRO A 169 -8.48 7.85 -4.76
CA PRO A 169 -7.43 6.90 -5.07
C PRO A 169 -7.04 6.02 -3.93
#